data_d6369df7183abcb7895a6527adfe50b9
#
_entry.id   d6369df7183abcb7895a6527adfe50b9
#
_cell.length_a   1.000
_cell.length_b   1.000
_cell.length_c   1.000
_cell.angle_alpha   90.00
_cell.angle_beta   90.00
_cell.angle_gamma   90.00
#
_symmetry.space_group_name_H-M   'P 1'
#
loop_
_entity.id
_entity.type
_entity.pdbx_description
1 polymer ?
#
loop_
_entity_poly.entity_id
_entity_poly.type
_entity_poly.pdbx_seq_one_letter_code
_entity_poly.pdbx_strand_id
1 'polypeptide(L)'
;MGLTKKQHEVYTYIKEYTLKNGYAPTQREIKDAFGLKSFGSVQRYLKYLKDGGYLTQDWNSKRGLTLVEGQGLQGSNKRNSSSEPSLSNSASIPLLGDIAAGIPIEAIEECDEHISISQEMIKPGFKHYALRVKGDSMIEDGILDGDTAIIRYGTSAHKGQTIVAIVDGEATLKKYQKDKDQIQLIPANSSMSPILVKRDQDFKIAGQLIGIIRSYI
;
A
#
# COMPACT_ATOMS: atom_id res chain seq x y z
N MET A 1 -5.42 28.56 10.04
CA MET A 1 -5.58 28.19 11.47
C MET A 1 -4.21 27.83 12.02
N GLY A 2 -3.77 28.42 13.14
CA GLY A 2 -2.48 28.11 13.74
C GLY A 2 -2.49 26.75 14.45
N LEU A 3 -1.32 26.08 14.50
CA LEU A 3 -1.16 24.84 15.24
C LEU A 3 -1.25 25.08 16.75
N THR A 4 -1.87 24.17 17.49
CA THR A 4 -1.79 24.15 18.94
C THR A 4 -0.35 23.83 19.38
N LYS A 5 0.02 24.16 20.62
CA LYS A 5 1.36 23.90 21.16
C LYS A 5 1.82 22.44 20.93
N LYS A 6 0.96 21.46 21.24
CA LYS A 6 1.28 20.04 21.02
C LYS A 6 1.38 19.64 19.56
N GLN A 7 0.55 20.20 18.69
CA GLN A 7 0.65 19.95 17.24
C GLN A 7 1.95 20.53 16.67
N HIS A 8 2.37 21.69 17.16
CA HIS A 8 3.63 22.30 16.79
C HIS A 8 4.82 21.47 17.28
N GLU A 9 4.79 20.95 18.50
CA GLU A 9 5.82 20.06 19.03
C GLU A 9 5.99 18.80 18.19
N VAL A 10 4.87 18.14 17.80
CA VAL A 10 4.90 16.96 16.93
C VAL A 10 5.44 17.30 15.54
N TYR A 11 5.04 18.43 14.96
CA TYR A 11 5.55 18.90 13.67
C TYR A 11 7.07 19.17 13.73
N THR A 12 7.54 19.86 14.76
CA THR A 12 8.96 20.17 14.95
C THR A 12 9.78 18.88 15.10
N TYR A 13 9.30 17.93 15.88
CA TYR A 13 9.95 16.63 16.04
C TYR A 13 10.08 15.90 14.70
N ILE A 14 9.00 15.83 13.90
CA ILE A 14 9.03 15.19 12.57
C ILE A 14 10.07 15.89 11.68
N LYS A 15 10.09 17.22 11.70
CA LYS A 15 11.03 18.02 10.91
C LYS A 15 12.49 17.78 11.32
N GLU A 16 12.81 17.86 12.60
CA GLU A 16 14.16 17.64 13.12
C GLU A 16 14.63 16.20 12.90
N TYR A 17 13.74 15.23 13.11
CA TYR A 17 14.04 13.82 12.86
C TYR A 17 14.37 13.58 11.39
N THR A 18 13.58 14.15 10.49
CA THR A 18 13.79 14.02 9.03
C THR A 18 15.09 14.68 8.60
N LEU A 19 15.40 15.86 9.11
CA LEU A 19 16.67 16.56 8.81
C LEU A 19 17.89 15.79 9.31
N LYS A 20 17.79 15.16 10.48
CA LYS A 20 18.89 14.43 11.11
C LYS A 20 19.16 13.08 10.45
N ASN A 21 18.11 12.36 10.07
CA ASN A 21 18.20 10.96 9.64
C ASN A 21 18.05 10.78 8.10
N GLY A 22 17.63 11.83 7.38
CA GLY A 22 17.36 11.75 5.92
C GLY A 22 16.01 11.10 5.57
N TYR A 23 15.22 10.68 6.56
CA TYR A 23 13.90 10.07 6.38
C TYR A 23 12.98 10.42 7.57
N ALA A 24 11.67 10.36 7.33
CA ALA A 24 10.67 10.70 8.34
C ALA A 24 10.55 9.62 9.44
N PRO A 25 10.13 9.98 10.66
CA PRO A 25 9.86 9.02 11.72
C PRO A 25 8.61 8.18 11.42
N THR A 26 8.62 6.94 11.88
CA THR A 26 7.45 6.06 11.88
C THR A 26 6.43 6.52 12.93
N GLN A 27 5.18 6.08 12.81
CA GLN A 27 4.16 6.35 13.84
C GLN A 27 4.55 5.80 15.21
N ARG A 28 5.31 4.70 15.27
CA ARG A 28 5.82 4.12 16.51
C ARG A 28 6.85 5.04 17.17
N GLU A 29 7.82 5.54 16.40
CA GLU A 29 8.83 6.49 16.90
C GLU A 29 8.18 7.78 17.42
N ILE A 30 7.14 8.29 16.73
CA ILE A 30 6.37 9.45 17.21
C ILE A 30 5.63 9.11 18.50
N LYS A 31 4.96 7.93 18.55
CA LYS A 31 4.24 7.48 19.75
C LYS A 31 5.17 7.42 20.96
N ASP A 32 6.34 6.81 20.80
CA ASP A 32 7.31 6.59 21.87
C ASP A 32 7.96 7.92 22.30
N ALA A 33 8.32 8.80 21.37
CA ALA A 33 8.91 10.12 21.65
C ALA A 33 7.98 11.04 22.46
N PHE A 34 6.66 10.94 22.25
CA PHE A 34 5.67 11.77 22.94
C PHE A 34 4.92 11.03 24.07
N GLY A 35 5.30 9.81 24.41
CA GLY A 35 4.65 9.01 25.46
C GLY A 35 3.14 8.80 25.21
N LEU A 36 2.72 8.69 23.94
CA LEU A 36 1.30 8.57 23.61
C LEU A 36 0.80 7.16 23.90
N LYS A 37 -0.39 7.05 24.49
CA LYS A 37 -0.96 5.76 24.92
C LYS A 37 -1.42 4.87 23.76
N SER A 38 -1.74 5.45 22.59
CA SER A 38 -2.27 4.71 21.43
C SER A 38 -1.84 5.31 20.10
N PHE A 39 -1.81 4.49 19.05
CA PHE A 39 -1.61 4.94 17.68
C PHE A 39 -2.73 5.88 17.19
N GLY A 40 -3.95 5.74 17.68
CA GLY A 40 -5.05 6.66 17.37
C GLY A 40 -4.75 8.11 17.79
N SER A 41 -3.97 8.31 18.87
CA SER A 41 -3.51 9.64 19.25
C SER A 41 -2.49 10.21 18.25
N VAL A 42 -1.56 9.38 17.76
CA VAL A 42 -0.60 9.77 16.72
C VAL A 42 -1.33 10.14 15.44
N GLN A 43 -2.23 9.28 14.97
CA GLN A 43 -3.01 9.52 13.75
C GLN A 43 -3.82 10.82 13.83
N ARG A 44 -4.37 11.14 14.99
CA ARG A 44 -5.10 12.40 15.17
C ARG A 44 -4.18 13.63 14.98
N TYR A 45 -2.95 13.61 15.51
CA TYR A 45 -1.98 14.69 15.28
C TYR A 45 -1.57 14.76 13.80
N LEU A 46 -1.25 13.63 13.20
CA LEU A 46 -0.88 13.57 11.77
C LEU A 46 -2.01 14.05 10.86
N LYS A 47 -3.26 13.70 11.18
CA LYS A 47 -4.43 14.20 10.46
C LYS A 47 -4.52 15.72 10.52
N TYR A 48 -4.40 16.33 11.70
CA TYR A 48 -4.44 17.79 11.83
C TYR A 48 -3.30 18.48 11.08
N LEU A 49 -2.09 17.93 11.11
CA LEU A 49 -0.96 18.46 10.35
C LEU A 49 -1.15 18.35 8.86
N LYS A 50 -1.76 17.25 8.40
CA LYS A 50 -2.11 17.02 7.00
C LYS A 50 -3.23 17.96 6.54
N ASP A 51 -4.31 18.06 7.29
CA ASP A 51 -5.46 18.93 6.99
C ASP A 51 -5.04 20.41 7.00
N GLY A 52 -4.02 20.76 7.79
CA GLY A 52 -3.39 22.08 7.82
C GLY A 52 -2.36 22.34 6.74
N GLY A 53 -2.05 21.36 5.88
CA GLY A 53 -1.08 21.50 4.79
C GLY A 53 0.40 21.52 5.24
N TYR A 54 0.71 21.09 6.45
CA TYR A 54 2.08 21.07 6.98
C TYR A 54 2.87 19.84 6.58
N LEU A 55 2.15 18.71 6.28
CA LEU A 55 2.76 17.48 5.78
C LEU A 55 1.79 16.73 4.87
N THR A 56 2.37 15.90 4.02
CA THR A 56 1.65 14.87 3.27
C THR A 56 2.01 13.51 3.84
N GLN A 57 1.11 12.56 3.70
CA GLN A 57 1.34 11.19 4.15
C GLN A 57 1.08 10.24 2.98
N ASP A 58 2.11 9.52 2.59
CA ASP A 58 1.97 8.37 1.71
C ASP A 58 1.61 7.14 2.57
N TRP A 59 0.42 6.60 2.35
CA TRP A 59 -0.11 5.46 3.11
C TRP A 59 0.61 4.14 2.80
N ASN A 60 1.35 4.09 1.70
CA ASN A 60 2.08 2.91 1.26
C ASN A 60 3.53 2.84 1.77
N SER A 61 3.94 3.76 2.63
CA SER A 61 5.31 3.81 3.15
C SER A 61 5.34 3.85 4.67
N LYS A 62 6.15 2.98 5.30
CA LYS A 62 6.43 3.01 6.76
C LYS A 62 6.93 4.38 7.22
N ARG A 63 7.59 5.16 6.34
CA ARG A 63 8.15 6.49 6.58
C ARG A 63 7.58 7.53 5.61
N GLY A 64 6.35 7.34 5.17
CA GLY A 64 5.66 8.14 4.15
C GLY A 64 5.22 9.54 4.57
N LEU A 65 5.76 10.09 5.66
CA LEU A 65 5.53 11.47 6.05
C LEU A 65 6.48 12.37 5.27
N THR A 66 5.93 13.30 4.49
CA THR A 66 6.70 14.31 3.76
C THR A 66 6.29 15.70 4.24
N LEU A 67 7.28 16.52 4.60
CA LEU A 67 7.05 17.91 4.98
C LEU A 67 6.71 18.75 3.76
N VAL A 68 5.66 19.56 3.85
CA VAL A 68 5.33 20.55 2.82
C VAL A 68 6.15 21.80 3.11
N GLU A 69 7.17 22.07 2.29
CA GLU A 69 7.93 23.32 2.35
C GLU A 69 7.09 24.46 1.77
N GLY A 70 6.66 25.38 2.61
CA GLY A 70 6.06 26.61 2.12
C GLY A 70 4.96 27.28 2.93
N GLN A 71 5.04 27.34 4.28
CA GLN A 71 4.37 28.40 5.04
C GLN A 71 5.12 28.67 6.35
N GLY A 72 5.99 29.72 6.33
CA GLY A 72 6.54 30.30 7.56
C GLY A 72 8.05 30.54 7.52
N LEU A 73 8.40 31.82 7.32
CA LEU A 73 9.70 32.49 7.45
C LEU A 73 10.57 32.53 6.19
N GLN A 74 10.51 33.69 5.55
CA GLN A 74 11.52 34.23 4.63
C GLN A 74 12.88 34.29 5.35
N GLY A 75 13.87 33.65 4.77
CA GLY A 75 15.27 33.73 5.19
C GLY A 75 16.11 33.12 4.08
N SER A 76 16.59 33.99 3.19
CA SER A 76 17.44 33.72 2.04
C SER A 76 18.61 32.79 2.32
N ASN A 77 18.76 31.73 1.50
CA ASN A 77 20.03 31.47 0.82
C ASN A 77 19.83 30.52 -0.36
N LYS A 78 19.80 31.11 -1.54
CA LYS A 78 20.05 30.41 -2.80
C LYS A 78 21.46 29.84 -2.77
N ARG A 79 21.61 28.55 -2.75
CA ARG A 79 22.79 27.88 -3.33
C ARG A 79 22.29 26.96 -4.43
N ASN A 80 22.63 27.40 -5.64
CA ASN A 80 22.52 26.61 -6.86
C ASN A 80 23.32 25.31 -6.66
N SER A 81 22.65 24.20 -6.59
CA SER A 81 23.15 22.95 -7.09
C SER A 81 22.15 22.50 -8.16
N SER A 82 22.64 22.53 -9.38
CA SER A 82 22.01 21.95 -10.55
C SER A 82 21.91 20.44 -10.32
N SER A 83 20.82 20.02 -9.70
CA SER A 83 20.33 18.66 -9.77
C SER A 83 19.07 18.72 -10.61
N GLU A 84 19.11 18.07 -11.76
CA GLU A 84 17.95 17.80 -12.60
C GLU A 84 16.76 17.41 -11.73
N PRO A 85 15.52 17.82 -12.09
CA PRO A 85 14.33 17.34 -11.41
C PRO A 85 14.24 15.84 -11.69
N SER A 86 14.76 15.01 -10.78
CA SER A 86 14.39 13.61 -10.73
C SER A 86 12.91 13.58 -10.37
N LEU A 87 12.07 13.60 -11.39
CA LEU A 87 10.69 13.18 -11.35
C LEU A 87 10.68 11.70 -10.97
N SER A 88 10.90 11.40 -9.69
CA SER A 88 10.61 10.08 -9.16
C SER A 88 9.09 9.92 -9.10
N ASN A 89 8.50 9.70 -10.28
CA ASN A 89 7.08 9.39 -10.45
C ASN A 89 6.80 7.95 -9.99
N SER A 90 7.47 7.54 -8.89
CA SER A 90 7.41 6.19 -8.34
C SER A 90 6.83 6.19 -6.94
N ALA A 91 6.03 5.17 -6.65
CA ALA A 91 5.50 4.86 -5.35
C ALA A 91 6.09 3.55 -4.84
N SER A 92 6.36 3.45 -3.55
CA SER A 92 6.81 2.23 -2.90
C SER A 92 5.61 1.49 -2.34
N ILE A 93 5.44 0.22 -2.69
CA ILE A 93 4.41 -0.66 -2.15
C ILE A 93 5.02 -1.92 -1.55
N PRO A 94 4.44 -2.48 -0.46
CA PRO A 94 4.95 -3.71 0.14
C PRO A 94 4.81 -4.89 -0.82
N LEU A 95 5.84 -5.72 -0.89
CA LEU A 95 5.83 -7.01 -1.59
C LEU A 95 5.60 -8.12 -0.56
N LEU A 96 4.40 -8.66 -0.56
CA LEU A 96 4.05 -9.77 0.30
C LEU A 96 4.57 -11.06 -0.34
N GLY A 97 5.30 -11.86 0.42
CA GLY A 97 5.78 -13.17 0.00
C GLY A 97 4.66 -14.18 -0.18
N ASP A 98 4.95 -15.45 0.12
CA ASP A 98 3.94 -16.51 0.08
C ASP A 98 2.84 -16.24 1.10
N ILE A 99 1.62 -16.05 0.62
CA ILE A 99 0.48 -15.80 1.47
C ILE A 99 -0.05 -17.14 1.97
N ALA A 100 0.40 -17.52 3.16
CA ALA A 100 -0.29 -18.53 3.95
C ALA A 100 -1.25 -17.81 4.90
N ALA A 101 -2.52 -18.25 4.90
CA ALA A 101 -3.55 -17.86 5.87
C ALA A 101 -3.86 -16.36 6.02
N GLY A 102 -4.68 -15.81 5.11
CA GLY A 102 -5.37 -14.53 5.29
C GLY A 102 -4.43 -13.33 5.44
N ILE A 103 -4.57 -12.33 4.57
CA ILE A 103 -3.79 -11.09 4.72
C ILE A 103 -4.55 -10.19 5.69
N PRO A 104 -4.21 -10.12 6.98
CA PRO A 104 -4.66 -9.02 7.80
C PRO A 104 -4.02 -7.74 7.28
N ILE A 105 -4.75 -6.63 7.32
CA ILE A 105 -4.24 -5.31 6.93
C ILE A 105 -2.91 -5.00 7.63
N GLU A 106 -2.75 -5.50 8.85
CA GLU A 106 -1.56 -5.37 9.68
C GLU A 106 -0.32 -6.01 9.03
N ALA A 107 -0.46 -7.17 8.38
CA ALA A 107 0.64 -7.83 7.67
C ALA A 107 1.15 -7.04 6.47
N ILE A 108 0.28 -6.24 5.82
CA ILE A 108 0.67 -5.33 4.76
C ILE A 108 1.52 -4.18 5.32
N GLU A 109 1.25 -3.73 6.55
CA GLU A 109 1.95 -2.62 7.19
C GLU A 109 3.29 -3.05 7.82
N GLU A 110 3.46 -4.32 8.15
CA GLU A 110 4.67 -4.88 8.79
C GLU A 110 5.66 -5.52 7.81
N CYS A 111 5.35 -5.50 6.50
CA CYS A 111 6.21 -6.08 5.48
C CYS A 111 7.52 -5.31 5.34
N ASP A 112 8.65 -6.03 5.30
CA ASP A 112 9.98 -5.43 5.16
C ASP A 112 10.40 -5.26 3.70
N GLU A 113 9.90 -6.12 2.81
CA GLU A 113 10.20 -6.06 1.39
C GLU A 113 9.24 -5.11 0.66
N HIS A 114 9.80 -4.20 -0.15
CA HIS A 114 9.03 -3.22 -0.92
C HIS A 114 9.52 -3.17 -2.36
N ILE A 115 8.61 -2.87 -3.27
CA ILE A 115 8.93 -2.61 -4.67
C ILE A 115 8.51 -1.19 -5.06
N SER A 116 9.28 -0.61 -5.99
CA SER A 116 8.94 0.69 -6.59
C SER A 116 8.13 0.47 -7.86
N ILE A 117 7.00 1.16 -7.97
CA ILE A 117 6.12 1.14 -9.14
C ILE A 117 5.80 2.56 -9.60
N SER A 118 5.30 2.72 -10.82
CA SER A 118 4.86 4.05 -11.29
C SER A 118 3.73 4.58 -10.41
N GLN A 119 3.82 5.88 -10.05
CA GLN A 119 2.76 6.59 -9.32
C GLN A 119 1.41 6.54 -10.04
N GLU A 120 1.42 6.45 -11.37
CA GLU A 120 0.21 6.38 -12.19
C GLU A 120 -0.59 5.08 -11.97
N MET A 121 0.08 4.01 -11.50
CA MET A 121 -0.58 2.75 -11.14
C MET A 121 -1.31 2.82 -9.80
N ILE A 122 -0.98 3.83 -8.98
CA ILE A 122 -1.56 4.01 -7.65
C ILE A 122 -2.86 4.82 -7.73
N LYS A 123 -3.94 4.25 -7.25
CA LYS A 123 -5.19 4.97 -7.09
C LYS A 123 -5.23 5.65 -5.72
N PRO A 124 -5.28 7.01 -5.66
CA PRO A 124 -5.32 7.72 -4.39
C PRO A 124 -6.46 7.27 -3.48
N GLY A 125 -6.20 7.16 -2.17
CA GLY A 125 -7.20 6.74 -1.18
C GLY A 125 -7.35 5.23 -1.01
N PHE A 126 -6.62 4.41 -1.77
CA PHE A 126 -6.61 2.95 -1.62
C PHE A 126 -5.24 2.46 -1.18
N LYS A 127 -5.20 1.41 -0.37
CA LYS A 127 -3.97 0.67 -0.07
C LYS A 127 -3.62 -0.23 -1.26
N HIS A 128 -2.33 -0.37 -1.52
CA HIS A 128 -1.80 -1.23 -2.58
C HIS A 128 -0.71 -2.13 -2.02
N TYR A 129 -0.57 -3.30 -2.59
CA TYR A 129 0.48 -4.25 -2.28
C TYR A 129 0.83 -5.09 -3.50
N ALA A 130 1.94 -5.77 -3.46
CA ALA A 130 2.39 -6.66 -4.52
C ALA A 130 2.46 -8.10 -4.03
N LEU A 131 2.32 -9.05 -4.96
CA LEU A 131 2.40 -10.49 -4.73
C LEU A 131 3.25 -11.15 -5.81
N ARG A 132 4.03 -12.16 -5.45
CA ARG A 132 4.63 -13.07 -6.42
C ARG A 132 3.56 -14.05 -6.93
N VAL A 133 3.40 -14.10 -8.24
CA VAL A 133 2.53 -15.10 -8.88
C VAL A 133 3.22 -16.44 -8.86
N LYS A 134 2.48 -17.49 -8.48
CA LYS A 134 2.92 -18.89 -8.54
C LYS A 134 1.96 -19.70 -9.40
N GLY A 135 2.54 -20.50 -10.28
CA GLY A 135 1.81 -21.39 -11.16
C GLY A 135 1.26 -20.70 -12.41
N ASP A 136 0.49 -21.46 -13.18
CA ASP A 136 0.06 -21.16 -14.53
C ASP A 136 -1.45 -20.93 -14.68
N SER A 137 -2.16 -20.77 -13.58
CA SER A 137 -3.63 -20.69 -13.60
C SER A 137 -4.21 -19.48 -14.32
N MET A 138 -3.38 -18.50 -14.68
CA MET A 138 -3.79 -17.24 -15.33
C MET A 138 -2.99 -16.98 -16.62
N ILE A 139 -2.40 -18.01 -17.22
CA ILE A 139 -1.51 -17.88 -18.41
C ILE A 139 -2.22 -17.32 -19.64
N GLU A 140 -3.49 -17.62 -19.83
CA GLU A 140 -4.27 -17.12 -20.98
C GLU A 140 -4.60 -15.62 -20.86
N ASP A 141 -4.51 -15.05 -19.66
CA ASP A 141 -4.54 -13.59 -19.42
C ASP A 141 -3.13 -12.97 -19.49
N GLY A 142 -2.10 -13.76 -19.85
CA GLY A 142 -0.72 -13.30 -19.96
C GLY A 142 -0.02 -13.15 -18.63
N ILE A 143 -0.58 -13.69 -17.53
CA ILE A 143 0.03 -13.69 -16.19
C ILE A 143 0.76 -15.01 -16.01
N LEU A 144 2.09 -14.93 -15.83
CA LEU A 144 2.97 -16.09 -15.79
C LEU A 144 3.53 -16.31 -14.37
N ASP A 145 4.03 -17.50 -14.14
CA ASP A 145 4.79 -17.84 -12.95
C ASP A 145 5.99 -16.89 -12.78
N GLY A 146 6.23 -16.41 -11.56
CA GLY A 146 7.28 -15.45 -11.24
C GLY A 146 6.92 -13.98 -11.49
N ASP A 147 5.79 -13.66 -12.11
CA ASP A 147 5.31 -12.28 -12.23
C ASP A 147 5.08 -11.64 -10.87
N THR A 148 5.13 -10.32 -10.83
CA THR A 148 4.72 -9.54 -9.66
C THR A 148 3.36 -8.90 -9.95
N ALA A 149 2.33 -9.37 -9.27
CA ALA A 149 0.97 -8.83 -9.36
C ALA A 149 0.82 -7.62 -8.44
N ILE A 150 0.37 -6.50 -8.99
CA ILE A 150 0.05 -5.27 -8.25
C ILE A 150 -1.43 -5.30 -7.90
N ILE A 151 -1.72 -5.26 -6.61
CA ILE A 151 -3.05 -5.44 -6.06
C ILE A 151 -3.52 -4.16 -5.37
N ARG A 152 -4.71 -3.72 -5.71
CA ARG A 152 -5.44 -2.74 -4.92
C ARG A 152 -6.23 -3.47 -3.85
N TYR A 153 -5.92 -3.22 -2.59
CA TYR A 153 -6.66 -3.80 -1.47
C TYR A 153 -8.15 -3.46 -1.52
N GLY A 154 -8.99 -4.45 -1.22
CA GLY A 154 -10.43 -4.28 -1.19
C GLY A 154 -11.14 -5.61 -0.91
N THR A 155 -12.30 -5.54 -0.27
CA THR A 155 -13.11 -6.70 0.15
C THR A 155 -14.28 -7.00 -0.77
N SER A 156 -14.37 -6.31 -1.92
CA SER A 156 -15.43 -6.49 -2.90
C SER A 156 -14.90 -6.50 -4.32
N ALA A 157 -15.61 -7.18 -5.22
CA ALA A 157 -15.27 -7.24 -6.62
C ALA A 157 -16.53 -7.35 -7.49
N HIS A 158 -16.41 -6.94 -8.75
CA HIS A 158 -17.43 -7.13 -9.76
C HIS A 158 -17.14 -8.41 -10.59
N LYS A 159 -18.19 -8.97 -11.18
CA LYS A 159 -18.09 -10.12 -12.10
C LYS A 159 -17.05 -9.87 -13.18
N GLY A 160 -16.17 -10.84 -13.42
CA GLY A 160 -15.12 -10.79 -14.43
C GLY A 160 -13.81 -10.12 -14.00
N GLN A 161 -13.77 -9.47 -12.82
CA GLN A 161 -12.52 -8.92 -12.32
C GLN A 161 -11.57 -10.01 -11.84
N THR A 162 -10.28 -9.82 -12.11
CA THR A 162 -9.22 -10.66 -11.53
C THR A 162 -8.93 -10.18 -10.12
N ILE A 163 -9.02 -11.09 -9.16
CA ILE A 163 -8.91 -10.81 -7.72
C ILE A 163 -7.90 -11.74 -7.05
N VAL A 164 -7.38 -11.29 -5.93
CA VAL A 164 -6.81 -12.17 -4.93
C VAL A 164 -7.94 -12.62 -4.02
N ALA A 165 -8.23 -13.91 -4.07
CA ALA A 165 -9.19 -14.58 -3.20
C ALA A 165 -8.44 -15.41 -2.17
N ILE A 166 -8.97 -15.47 -0.95
CA ILE A 166 -8.50 -16.35 0.12
C ILE A 166 -9.61 -17.35 0.36
N VAL A 167 -9.30 -18.64 0.22
CA VAL A 167 -10.22 -19.77 0.44
C VAL A 167 -9.55 -20.69 1.45
N ASP A 168 -10.17 -20.87 2.61
CA ASP A 168 -9.64 -21.72 3.71
C ASP A 168 -8.19 -21.39 4.08
N GLY A 169 -7.83 -20.08 4.01
CA GLY A 169 -6.48 -19.59 4.32
C GLY A 169 -5.50 -19.58 3.15
N GLU A 170 -5.81 -20.17 2.01
CA GLU A 170 -4.95 -20.16 0.82
C GLU A 170 -5.30 -19.02 -0.13
N ALA A 171 -4.29 -18.25 -0.54
CA ALA A 171 -4.48 -17.16 -1.49
C ALA A 171 -4.37 -17.66 -2.95
N THR A 172 -5.26 -17.20 -3.80
CA THR A 172 -5.25 -17.52 -5.22
C THR A 172 -5.64 -16.32 -6.07
N LEU A 173 -5.03 -16.19 -7.26
CA LEU A 173 -5.40 -15.17 -8.25
C LEU A 173 -6.31 -15.81 -9.29
N LYS A 174 -7.56 -15.33 -9.40
CA LYS A 174 -8.58 -15.87 -10.31
C LYS A 174 -9.54 -14.78 -10.78
N LYS A 175 -10.27 -15.03 -11.86
CA LYS A 175 -11.44 -14.22 -12.23
C LYS A 175 -12.60 -14.51 -11.29
N TYR A 176 -13.16 -13.45 -10.74
CA TYR A 176 -14.30 -13.53 -9.84
C TYR A 176 -15.61 -13.62 -10.63
N GLN A 177 -16.41 -14.60 -10.32
CA GLN A 177 -17.79 -14.69 -10.79
C GLN A 177 -18.72 -15.01 -9.62
N LYS A 178 -19.84 -14.32 -9.57
CA LYS A 178 -20.91 -14.59 -8.62
C LYS A 178 -22.22 -14.67 -9.39
N ASP A 179 -22.85 -15.81 -9.33
CA ASP A 179 -24.17 -16.05 -9.89
C ASP A 179 -25.13 -16.43 -8.75
N LYS A 180 -26.12 -15.55 -8.49
CA LYS A 180 -27.03 -15.64 -7.34
C LYS A 180 -26.25 -15.81 -6.02
N ASP A 181 -26.23 -17.01 -5.46
CA ASP A 181 -25.57 -17.32 -4.19
C ASP A 181 -24.27 -18.12 -4.35
N GLN A 182 -23.86 -18.43 -5.59
CA GLN A 182 -22.67 -19.25 -5.83
C GLN A 182 -21.51 -18.38 -6.31
N ILE A 183 -20.39 -18.49 -5.61
CA ILE A 183 -19.13 -17.85 -5.99
C ILE A 183 -18.28 -18.87 -6.75
N GLN A 184 -17.74 -18.44 -7.88
CA GLN A 184 -16.82 -19.21 -8.71
C GLN A 184 -15.54 -18.40 -8.93
N LEU A 185 -14.40 -19.05 -8.76
CA LEU A 185 -13.09 -18.52 -9.04
C LEU A 185 -12.59 -19.20 -10.32
N ILE A 186 -12.60 -18.46 -11.41
CA ILE A 186 -12.34 -19.00 -12.76
C ILE A 186 -10.89 -18.77 -13.12
N PRO A 187 -10.10 -19.82 -13.40
CA PRO A 187 -8.76 -19.68 -13.95
C PRO A 187 -8.81 -19.13 -15.38
N ALA A 188 -7.79 -18.44 -15.81
CA ALA A 188 -7.51 -18.14 -17.21
C ALA A 188 -6.51 -19.16 -17.75
N ASN A 189 -6.90 -20.42 -17.71
CA ASN A 189 -6.17 -21.57 -18.20
C ASN A 189 -7.19 -22.68 -18.53
N SER A 190 -7.33 -22.98 -19.81
CA SER A 190 -8.33 -23.94 -20.33
C SER A 190 -8.12 -25.38 -19.85
N SER A 191 -6.93 -25.72 -19.34
CA SER A 191 -6.62 -27.02 -18.72
C SER A 191 -7.13 -27.15 -17.28
N MET A 192 -7.57 -26.06 -16.65
CA MET A 192 -7.98 -25.98 -15.26
C MET A 192 -9.49 -25.78 -15.11
N SER A 193 -10.10 -26.42 -14.14
CA SER A 193 -11.51 -26.24 -13.80
C SER A 193 -11.73 -25.05 -12.84
N PRO A 194 -12.86 -24.35 -12.93
CA PRO A 194 -13.26 -23.34 -11.96
C PRO A 194 -13.35 -23.91 -10.54
N ILE A 195 -12.93 -23.13 -9.57
CA ILE A 195 -13.10 -23.46 -8.13
C ILE A 195 -14.46 -22.93 -7.70
N LEU A 196 -15.33 -23.83 -7.26
CA LEU A 196 -16.63 -23.50 -6.67
C LEU A 196 -16.44 -23.28 -5.17
N VAL A 197 -16.65 -22.04 -4.70
CA VAL A 197 -16.59 -21.74 -3.27
C VAL A 197 -17.84 -22.25 -2.60
N LYS A 198 -17.68 -23.18 -1.64
CA LYS A 198 -18.78 -23.75 -0.87
C LYS A 198 -19.20 -22.78 0.24
N ARG A 199 -20.43 -22.93 0.76
CA ARG A 199 -20.99 -22.06 1.81
C ARG A 199 -20.30 -22.21 3.17
N ASP A 200 -19.65 -23.33 3.40
CA ASP A 200 -18.93 -23.67 4.63
C ASP A 200 -17.45 -23.30 4.60
N GLN A 201 -16.94 -22.82 3.46
CA GLN A 201 -15.56 -22.40 3.32
C GLN A 201 -15.36 -20.94 3.78
N ASP A 202 -14.22 -20.67 4.44
CA ASP A 202 -13.79 -19.30 4.74
C ASP A 202 -13.31 -18.62 3.47
N PHE A 203 -14.18 -17.78 2.90
CA PHE A 203 -13.90 -17.05 1.67
C PHE A 203 -13.78 -15.54 1.93
N LYS A 204 -12.68 -14.96 1.47
CA LYS A 204 -12.44 -13.51 1.54
C LYS A 204 -11.85 -13.00 0.23
N ILE A 205 -12.23 -11.78 -0.16
CA ILE A 205 -11.54 -11.04 -1.22
C ILE A 205 -10.50 -10.17 -0.55
N ALA A 206 -9.24 -10.31 -0.94
CA ALA A 206 -8.12 -9.55 -0.41
C ALA A 206 -7.74 -8.34 -1.29
N GLY A 207 -8.20 -8.32 -2.53
CA GLY A 207 -8.01 -7.18 -3.43
C GLY A 207 -8.23 -7.51 -4.89
N GLN A 208 -8.03 -6.48 -5.72
CA GLN A 208 -8.22 -6.54 -7.17
C GLN A 208 -6.88 -6.34 -7.87
N LEU A 209 -6.62 -7.14 -8.89
CA LEU A 209 -5.46 -6.96 -9.77
C LEU A 209 -5.60 -5.64 -10.55
N ILE A 210 -4.55 -4.82 -10.52
CA ILE A 210 -4.49 -3.57 -11.27
C ILE A 210 -3.31 -3.51 -12.26
N GLY A 211 -2.35 -4.41 -12.14
CA GLY A 211 -1.21 -4.48 -13.03
C GLY A 211 -0.29 -5.66 -12.74
N ILE A 212 0.58 -5.93 -13.70
CA ILE A 212 1.61 -6.96 -13.61
C ILE A 212 2.96 -6.31 -13.93
N ILE A 213 3.99 -6.68 -13.18
CA ILE A 213 5.38 -6.36 -13.48
C ILE A 213 6.10 -7.67 -13.75
N ARG A 214 6.81 -7.74 -14.88
CA ARG A 214 7.66 -8.85 -15.25
C ARG A 214 9.08 -8.37 -15.49
N SER A 215 10.04 -9.01 -14.85
CA SER A 215 11.46 -8.78 -15.09
C SER A 215 12.01 -9.94 -15.95
N TYR A 216 12.75 -9.59 -16.97
CA TYR A 216 13.53 -10.54 -17.78
C TYR A 216 14.99 -10.39 -17.34
N ILE A 217 15.52 -11.42 -16.68
CA ILE A 217 16.91 -11.46 -16.19
C ILE A 217 17.70 -12.38 -17.10
#